data_a2e439f593671d9728acdd5b3cf4cb44
#
_entry.id   a2e439f593671d9728acdd5b3cf4cb44
#
_cell.length_a   1.000
_cell.length_b   1.000
_cell.length_c   1.000
_cell.angle_alpha   90.00
_cell.angle_beta   90.00
_cell.angle_gamma   90.00
#
_symmetry.space_group_name_H-M   'P 1'
#
loop_
_entity.id
_entity.type
_entity.pdbx_description
1 polymer ?
#
loop_
_entity_poly.entity_id
_entity_poly.type
_entity_poly.pdbx_seq_one_letter_code
_entity_poly.pdbx_strand_id
1 'polypeptide(L)'
;MSRSTLFPIFAFPIILAIGILLIPVNPDYNNHALAVQAVEQTERWFAGHLISAIAFGFSIWAAREILGILPKAPWYTLIFIATGAGLYAAGLGTDGIAPIAVMASGESAVVFFDGSGWWVSGVFIAATLFFGIGLFMLISNSIQHHLVEGIWRYIIFICALIFVAAPAIPSGWGLYAVALAAMGVFFPIGVSIHKKS
;
A
#
# COMPACT_ATOMS: atom_id res chain seq x y z
N MET A 1 -25.15 11.27 1.75
CA MET A 1 -24.31 10.21 1.16
C MET A 1 -24.61 8.87 1.83
N SER A 2 -24.58 7.77 1.08
CA SER A 2 -24.83 6.46 1.69
C SER A 2 -23.62 5.99 2.53
N ARG A 3 -23.88 5.17 3.57
CA ARG A 3 -22.82 4.53 4.38
C ARG A 3 -21.85 3.69 3.52
N SER A 4 -22.30 3.23 2.35
CA SER A 4 -21.49 2.44 1.41
C SER A 4 -20.28 3.21 0.84
N THR A 5 -20.36 4.53 0.73
CA THR A 5 -19.27 5.37 0.20
C THR A 5 -18.06 5.45 1.15
N LEU A 6 -18.29 5.38 2.46
CA LEU A 6 -17.21 5.46 3.45
C LEU A 6 -16.47 4.13 3.65
N PHE A 7 -17.13 3.02 3.36
CA PHE A 7 -16.58 1.69 3.60
C PHE A 7 -15.19 1.49 2.98
N PRO A 8 -14.96 1.69 1.66
CA PRO A 8 -13.65 1.41 1.08
C PRO A 8 -12.56 2.36 1.60
N ILE A 9 -12.92 3.59 2.00
CA ILE A 9 -11.98 4.59 2.51
C ILE A 9 -11.36 4.15 3.84
N PHE A 10 -12.14 3.51 4.70
CA PHE A 10 -11.64 2.96 5.96
C PHE A 10 -11.11 1.52 5.78
N ALA A 11 -11.70 0.73 4.90
CA ALA A 11 -11.32 -0.66 4.67
C ALA A 11 -9.89 -0.78 4.12
N PHE A 12 -9.50 0.06 3.16
CA PHE A 12 -8.16 0.02 2.57
C PHE A 12 -7.04 0.04 3.62
N PRO A 13 -6.91 1.09 4.45
CA PRO A 13 -5.79 1.16 5.39
C PRO A 13 -5.88 0.12 6.52
N ILE A 14 -7.08 -0.30 6.91
CA ILE A 14 -7.26 -1.36 7.91
C ILE A 14 -6.80 -2.71 7.36
N ILE A 15 -7.26 -3.09 6.17
CA ILE A 15 -6.89 -4.38 5.54
C ILE A 15 -5.39 -4.40 5.25
N LEU A 16 -4.82 -3.27 4.77
CA LEU A 16 -3.38 -3.15 4.55
C LEU A 16 -2.59 -3.35 5.85
N ALA A 17 -3.03 -2.73 6.94
CA ALA A 17 -2.38 -2.89 8.25
C ALA A 17 -2.45 -4.34 8.75
N ILE A 18 -3.60 -5.01 8.58
CA ILE A 18 -3.75 -6.43 8.95
C ILE A 18 -2.78 -7.28 8.12
N GLY A 19 -2.70 -7.07 6.80
CA GLY A 19 -1.77 -7.79 5.95
C GLY A 19 -0.32 -7.59 6.37
N ILE A 20 0.11 -6.35 6.59
CA ILE A 20 1.47 -6.03 7.03
C ILE A 20 1.80 -6.65 8.39
N LEU A 21 0.87 -6.63 9.35
CA LEU A 21 1.06 -7.24 10.67
C LEU A 21 1.22 -8.77 10.61
N LEU A 22 0.68 -9.41 9.60
CA LEU A 22 0.84 -10.84 9.38
C LEU A 22 2.20 -11.19 8.76
N ILE A 23 2.77 -10.32 7.93
CA ILE A 23 4.09 -10.56 7.32
C ILE A 23 5.14 -10.62 8.42
N PRO A 24 5.91 -11.73 8.53
CA PRO A 24 7.03 -11.79 9.47
C PRO A 24 8.05 -10.70 9.17
N VAL A 25 8.49 -9.99 10.20
CA VAL A 25 9.42 -8.88 10.02
C VAL A 25 10.80 -9.40 9.60
N ASN A 26 11.26 -8.99 8.42
CA ASN A 26 12.66 -9.06 8.06
C ASN A 26 13.32 -7.72 8.44
N PRO A 27 14.21 -7.68 9.44
CA PRO A 27 14.80 -6.43 9.92
C PRO A 27 15.81 -5.81 8.94
N ASP A 28 16.37 -6.60 8.03
CA ASP A 28 17.36 -6.15 7.04
C ASP A 28 17.16 -6.89 5.72
N TYR A 29 16.62 -6.20 4.72
CA TYR A 29 16.38 -6.77 3.39
C TYR A 29 17.66 -7.05 2.60
N ASN A 30 18.82 -6.47 2.99
CA ASN A 30 20.10 -6.79 2.37
C ASN A 30 20.67 -8.11 2.90
N ASN A 31 20.11 -8.66 3.97
CA ASN A 31 20.49 -9.95 4.53
C ASN A 31 19.47 -11.02 4.12
N HIS A 32 19.73 -11.70 2.99
CA HIS A 32 18.82 -12.70 2.44
C HIS A 32 18.62 -13.92 3.34
N ALA A 33 19.57 -14.22 4.24
CA ALA A 33 19.39 -15.29 5.25
C ALA A 33 18.27 -14.94 6.25
N LEU A 34 18.12 -13.66 6.61
CA LEU A 34 17.00 -13.22 7.45
C LEU A 34 15.68 -13.24 6.69
N ALA A 35 15.70 -12.95 5.38
CA ALA A 35 14.52 -13.07 4.53
C ALA A 35 14.01 -14.53 4.48
N VAL A 36 14.92 -15.51 4.37
CA VAL A 36 14.56 -16.93 4.40
C VAL A 36 13.86 -17.30 5.72
N GLN A 37 14.38 -16.87 6.87
CA GLN A 37 13.75 -17.12 8.17
C GLN A 37 12.31 -16.55 8.24
N ALA A 38 12.06 -15.42 7.60
CA ALA A 38 10.71 -14.86 7.50
C ALA A 38 9.80 -15.73 6.62
N VAL A 39 10.29 -16.23 5.48
CA VAL A 39 9.56 -17.10 4.54
C VAL A 39 9.28 -18.49 5.15
N GLU A 40 10.13 -19.00 6.05
CA GLU A 40 9.88 -20.25 6.79
C GLU A 40 8.56 -20.22 7.57
N GLN A 41 8.08 -19.03 7.97
CA GLN A 41 6.73 -18.84 8.49
C GLN A 41 5.71 -18.74 7.33
N THR A 42 5.69 -19.76 6.49
CA THR A 42 5.06 -19.80 5.16
C THR A 42 3.61 -19.31 5.16
N GLU A 43 2.78 -19.76 6.10
CA GLU A 43 1.37 -19.37 6.17
C GLU A 43 1.22 -17.87 6.44
N ARG A 44 1.99 -17.33 7.38
CA ARG A 44 1.97 -15.90 7.71
C ARG A 44 2.50 -15.05 6.57
N TRP A 45 3.61 -15.50 5.96
CA TRP A 45 4.21 -14.85 4.80
C TRP A 45 3.20 -14.74 3.67
N PHE A 46 2.63 -15.87 3.25
CA PHE A 46 1.62 -15.91 2.18
C PHE A 46 0.37 -15.09 2.50
N ALA A 47 -0.24 -15.31 3.69
CA ALA A 47 -1.46 -14.63 4.08
C ALA A 47 -1.26 -13.11 4.17
N GLY A 48 -0.16 -12.66 4.74
CA GLY A 48 0.16 -11.24 4.84
C GLY A 48 0.29 -10.56 3.49
N HIS A 49 1.01 -11.17 2.55
CA HIS A 49 1.16 -10.66 1.18
C HIS A 49 -0.17 -10.65 0.42
N LEU A 50 -0.95 -11.73 0.52
CA LEU A 50 -2.26 -11.84 -0.14
C LEU A 50 -3.24 -10.78 0.38
N ILE A 51 -3.34 -10.61 1.70
CA ILE A 51 -4.24 -9.62 2.31
C ILE A 51 -3.80 -8.20 1.94
N SER A 52 -2.48 -7.94 1.93
CA SER A 52 -1.95 -6.65 1.48
C SER A 52 -2.25 -6.38 0.00
N ALA A 53 -2.15 -7.38 -0.85
CA ALA A 53 -2.51 -7.26 -2.27
C ALA A 53 -4.01 -6.94 -2.45
N ILE A 54 -4.89 -7.62 -1.70
CA ILE A 54 -6.33 -7.35 -1.70
C ILE A 54 -6.61 -5.91 -1.24
N ALA A 55 -5.89 -5.41 -0.23
CA ALA A 55 -6.03 -4.04 0.24
C ALA A 55 -5.86 -3.02 -0.89
N PHE A 56 -4.89 -3.22 -1.80
CA PHE A 56 -4.70 -2.30 -2.92
C PHE A 56 -5.91 -2.27 -3.88
N GLY A 57 -6.69 -3.33 -4.01
CA GLY A 57 -8.00 -3.30 -4.68
C GLY A 57 -8.98 -2.33 -4.01
N PHE A 58 -9.04 -2.32 -2.67
CA PHE A 58 -9.85 -1.36 -1.91
C PHE A 58 -9.36 0.08 -2.06
N SER A 59 -8.07 0.32 -2.29
CA SER A 59 -7.54 1.66 -2.53
C SER A 59 -8.10 2.28 -3.81
N ILE A 60 -8.30 1.49 -4.87
CA ILE A 60 -8.90 1.93 -6.13
C ILE A 60 -10.36 2.35 -5.88
N TRP A 61 -11.10 1.52 -5.15
CA TRP A 61 -12.48 1.85 -4.79
C TRP A 61 -12.55 3.09 -3.90
N ALA A 62 -11.71 3.20 -2.89
CA ALA A 62 -11.63 4.38 -2.02
C ALA A 62 -11.34 5.66 -2.83
N ALA A 63 -10.36 5.62 -3.74
CA ALA A 63 -10.03 6.74 -4.61
C ALA A 63 -11.20 7.14 -5.51
N ARG A 64 -11.90 6.17 -6.10
CA ARG A 64 -13.10 6.41 -6.91
C ARG A 64 -14.18 7.14 -6.12
N GLU A 65 -14.47 6.69 -4.90
CA GLU A 65 -15.48 7.33 -4.03
C GLU A 65 -15.08 8.76 -3.65
N ILE A 66 -13.81 8.98 -3.31
CA ILE A 66 -13.31 10.32 -2.99
C ILE A 66 -13.40 11.24 -4.22
N LEU A 67 -12.93 10.78 -5.38
CA LEU A 67 -12.98 11.57 -6.63
C LEU A 67 -14.42 11.87 -7.06
N GLY A 68 -15.36 10.95 -6.81
CA GLY A 68 -16.77 11.13 -7.14
C GLY A 68 -17.46 12.28 -6.39
N ILE A 69 -16.90 12.72 -5.25
CA ILE A 69 -17.44 13.87 -4.49
C ILE A 69 -16.67 15.17 -4.74
N LEU A 70 -15.51 15.10 -5.41
CA LEU A 70 -14.67 16.25 -5.71
C LEU A 70 -15.05 16.85 -7.08
N PRO A 71 -15.49 18.13 -7.14
CA PRO A 71 -15.82 18.77 -8.39
C PRO A 71 -14.58 18.91 -9.28
N LYS A 72 -14.71 18.52 -10.56
CA LYS A 72 -13.63 18.68 -11.56
C LYS A 72 -12.33 17.95 -11.24
N ALA A 73 -12.37 16.91 -10.41
CA ALA A 73 -11.17 16.12 -10.15
C ALA A 73 -10.68 15.45 -11.45
N PRO A 74 -9.35 15.48 -11.72
CA PRO A 74 -8.81 14.89 -12.95
C PRO A 74 -9.04 13.37 -12.97
N TRP A 75 -9.69 12.86 -13.99
CA TRP A 75 -10.00 11.43 -14.16
C TRP A 75 -8.74 10.55 -14.18
N TYR A 76 -7.63 11.07 -14.70
CA TYR A 76 -6.35 10.36 -14.75
C TYR A 76 -5.74 10.09 -13.37
N THR A 77 -6.18 10.80 -12.30
CA THR A 77 -5.81 10.48 -10.91
C THR A 77 -6.15 9.02 -10.58
N LEU A 78 -7.33 8.57 -10.99
CA LEU A 78 -7.74 7.17 -10.76
C LEU A 78 -6.89 6.19 -11.56
N ILE A 79 -6.46 6.55 -12.77
CA ILE A 79 -5.57 5.70 -13.57
C ILE A 79 -4.23 5.50 -12.87
N PHE A 80 -3.61 6.58 -12.36
CA PHE A 80 -2.35 6.47 -11.63
C PHE A 80 -2.49 5.58 -10.39
N ILE A 81 -3.55 5.76 -9.59
CA ILE A 81 -3.81 4.93 -8.42
C ILE A 81 -4.06 3.48 -8.83
N ALA A 82 -4.89 3.23 -9.84
CA ALA A 82 -5.22 1.88 -10.28
C ALA A 82 -4.00 1.14 -10.85
N THR A 83 -3.17 1.82 -11.66
CA THR A 83 -1.92 1.26 -12.18
C THR A 83 -0.96 0.91 -11.04
N GLY A 84 -0.73 1.86 -10.13
CA GLY A 84 0.14 1.63 -8.99
C GLY A 84 -0.37 0.52 -8.06
N ALA A 85 -1.67 0.50 -7.77
CA ALA A 85 -2.30 -0.55 -6.97
C ALA A 85 -2.18 -1.94 -7.62
N GLY A 86 -2.39 -2.03 -8.94
CA GLY A 86 -2.22 -3.27 -9.69
C GLY A 86 -0.78 -3.78 -9.65
N LEU A 87 0.20 -2.88 -9.80
CA LEU A 87 1.62 -3.23 -9.68
C LEU A 87 2.00 -3.66 -8.25
N TYR A 88 1.49 -2.97 -7.23
CA TYR A 88 1.67 -3.43 -5.84
C TYR A 88 1.08 -4.81 -5.62
N ALA A 89 -0.14 -5.08 -6.10
CA ALA A 89 -0.76 -6.39 -5.98
C ALA A 89 0.04 -7.48 -6.70
N ALA A 90 0.57 -7.18 -7.89
CA ALA A 90 1.44 -8.10 -8.65
C ALA A 90 2.76 -8.37 -7.91
N GLY A 91 3.43 -7.32 -7.41
CA GLY A 91 4.66 -7.45 -6.63
C GLY A 91 4.46 -8.27 -5.36
N LEU A 92 3.41 -7.95 -4.58
CA LEU A 92 3.05 -8.68 -3.37
C LEU A 92 2.67 -10.14 -3.67
N GLY A 93 1.94 -10.40 -4.77
CA GLY A 93 1.62 -11.76 -5.19
C GLY A 93 2.88 -12.57 -5.53
N THR A 94 3.82 -11.95 -6.25
CA THR A 94 5.09 -12.60 -6.60
C THR A 94 5.95 -12.85 -5.35
N ASP A 95 6.12 -11.85 -4.51
CA ASP A 95 6.93 -11.94 -3.29
C ASP A 95 6.31 -12.92 -2.27
N GLY A 96 4.98 -12.98 -2.23
CA GLY A 96 4.25 -13.91 -1.35
C GLY A 96 4.31 -15.38 -1.78
N ILE A 97 4.46 -15.67 -3.06
CA ILE A 97 4.36 -17.04 -3.61
C ILE A 97 5.70 -17.61 -4.05
N ALA A 98 6.52 -16.82 -4.77
CA ALA A 98 7.71 -17.34 -5.43
C ALA A 98 8.76 -17.92 -4.48
N PRO A 99 9.13 -17.28 -3.34
CA PRO A 99 10.09 -17.88 -2.42
C PRO A 99 9.58 -19.19 -1.79
N ILE A 100 8.26 -19.30 -1.56
CA ILE A 100 7.63 -20.53 -1.07
C ILE A 100 7.72 -21.63 -2.12
N ALA A 101 7.47 -21.32 -3.40
CA ALA A 101 7.59 -22.28 -4.49
C ALA A 101 9.03 -22.79 -4.66
N VAL A 102 10.03 -21.91 -4.48
CA VAL A 102 11.45 -22.30 -4.49
C VAL A 102 11.75 -23.28 -3.34
N MET A 103 11.27 -22.98 -2.12
CA MET A 103 11.46 -23.89 -0.98
C MET A 103 10.76 -25.23 -1.19
N ALA A 104 9.58 -25.23 -1.79
CA ALA A 104 8.83 -26.46 -2.11
C ALA A 104 9.55 -27.35 -3.15
N SER A 105 10.44 -26.78 -3.98
CA SER A 105 11.28 -27.54 -4.90
C SER A 105 12.54 -28.12 -4.25
N GLY A 106 12.76 -27.87 -2.96
CA GLY A 106 13.94 -28.34 -2.21
C GLY A 106 15.13 -27.38 -2.24
N GLU A 107 14.96 -26.20 -2.84
CA GLU A 107 15.99 -25.15 -2.88
C GLU A 107 15.79 -24.13 -1.74
N SER A 108 16.85 -23.39 -1.42
CA SER A 108 16.75 -22.29 -0.47
C SER A 108 16.04 -21.07 -1.10
N ALA A 109 15.16 -20.40 -0.34
CA ALA A 109 14.55 -19.14 -0.78
C ALA A 109 15.57 -18.02 -1.06
N VAL A 110 16.83 -18.15 -0.63
CA VAL A 110 17.95 -17.26 -1.02
C VAL A 110 18.05 -17.18 -2.54
N VAL A 111 17.85 -18.28 -3.26
CA VAL A 111 17.89 -18.31 -4.73
C VAL A 111 16.90 -17.33 -5.37
N PHE A 112 15.72 -17.19 -4.76
CA PHE A 112 14.74 -16.19 -5.21
C PHE A 112 15.25 -14.76 -4.96
N PHE A 113 15.71 -14.47 -3.74
CA PHE A 113 16.14 -13.12 -3.37
C PHE A 113 17.41 -12.69 -4.12
N ASP A 114 18.36 -13.59 -4.34
CA ASP A 114 19.59 -13.32 -5.11
C ASP A 114 19.33 -13.19 -6.61
N GLY A 115 18.41 -13.98 -7.16
CA GLY A 115 18.18 -14.07 -8.62
C GLY A 115 17.12 -13.10 -9.12
N SER A 116 15.96 -13.05 -8.49
CA SER A 116 14.80 -12.31 -8.99
C SER A 116 14.50 -11.03 -8.20
N GLY A 117 15.22 -10.78 -7.13
CA GLY A 117 14.98 -9.62 -6.26
C GLY A 117 14.97 -8.29 -7.01
N TRP A 118 15.84 -8.13 -8.01
CA TRP A 118 15.86 -6.93 -8.85
C TRP A 118 14.54 -6.72 -9.62
N TRP A 119 13.97 -7.76 -10.20
CA TRP A 119 12.72 -7.67 -10.96
C TRP A 119 11.54 -7.33 -10.04
N VAL A 120 11.45 -7.97 -8.89
CA VAL A 120 10.42 -7.69 -7.88
C VAL A 120 10.57 -6.27 -7.34
N SER A 121 11.79 -5.84 -7.02
CA SER A 121 12.06 -4.47 -6.59
C SER A 121 11.68 -3.45 -7.66
N GLY A 122 11.95 -3.75 -8.95
CA GLY A 122 11.54 -2.90 -10.07
C GLY A 122 10.03 -2.72 -10.16
N VAL A 123 9.25 -3.79 -9.93
CA VAL A 123 7.78 -3.71 -9.87
C VAL A 123 7.33 -2.83 -8.71
N PHE A 124 7.92 -2.97 -7.50
CA PHE A 124 7.58 -2.13 -6.36
C PHE A 124 7.97 -0.66 -6.56
N ILE A 125 9.10 -0.37 -7.19
CA ILE A 125 9.50 1.01 -7.55
C ILE A 125 8.47 1.62 -8.50
N ALA A 126 8.10 0.92 -9.57
CA ALA A 126 7.08 1.37 -10.50
C ALA A 126 5.72 1.57 -9.80
N ALA A 127 5.31 0.61 -8.96
CA ALA A 127 4.10 0.72 -8.16
C ALA A 127 4.10 1.98 -7.30
N THR A 128 5.20 2.23 -6.59
CA THR A 128 5.38 3.40 -5.71
C THR A 128 5.28 4.70 -6.49
N LEU A 129 5.91 4.78 -7.67
CA LEU A 129 5.85 5.97 -8.52
C LEU A 129 4.42 6.26 -8.99
N PHE A 130 3.75 5.27 -9.60
CA PHE A 130 2.38 5.46 -10.10
C PHE A 130 1.40 5.74 -8.96
N PHE A 131 1.41 4.91 -7.91
CA PHE A 131 0.51 5.09 -6.77
C PHE A 131 0.77 6.42 -6.06
N GLY A 132 2.03 6.78 -5.86
CA GLY A 132 2.44 8.03 -5.22
C GLY A 132 1.96 9.26 -5.99
N ILE A 133 2.16 9.31 -7.31
CA ILE A 133 1.64 10.39 -8.16
C ILE A 133 0.13 10.50 -8.00
N GLY A 134 -0.59 9.39 -8.12
CA GLY A 134 -2.05 9.36 -7.96
C GLY A 134 -2.50 9.79 -6.56
N LEU A 135 -1.80 9.36 -5.51
CA LEU A 135 -2.10 9.72 -4.13
C LEU A 135 -1.90 11.22 -3.89
N PHE A 136 -0.78 11.81 -4.35
CA PHE A 136 -0.55 13.25 -4.23
C PHE A 136 -1.56 14.08 -5.00
N MET A 137 -1.99 13.61 -6.18
CA MET A 137 -3.07 14.25 -6.94
C MET A 137 -4.40 14.19 -6.17
N LEU A 138 -4.75 13.03 -5.59
CA LEU A 138 -5.96 12.85 -4.79
C LEU A 138 -5.97 13.80 -3.58
N ILE A 139 -4.84 13.89 -2.85
CA ILE A 139 -4.68 14.76 -1.70
C ILE A 139 -4.75 16.23 -2.10
N SER A 140 -4.04 16.62 -3.17
CA SER A 140 -4.07 18.00 -3.67
C SER A 140 -5.48 18.44 -4.04
N ASN A 141 -6.23 17.59 -4.75
CA ASN A 141 -7.64 17.86 -5.06
C ASN A 141 -8.50 17.95 -3.79
N SER A 142 -8.29 17.06 -2.81
CA SER A 142 -9.01 17.08 -1.54
C SER A 142 -8.79 18.37 -0.74
N ILE A 143 -7.56 18.90 -0.77
CA ILE A 143 -7.21 20.18 -0.13
C ILE A 143 -7.79 21.37 -0.92
N GLN A 144 -7.62 21.39 -2.25
CA GLN A 144 -8.10 22.48 -3.11
C GLN A 144 -9.62 22.66 -3.04
N HIS A 145 -10.35 21.57 -2.91
CA HIS A 145 -11.83 21.59 -2.79
C HIS A 145 -12.31 21.62 -1.33
N HIS A 146 -11.43 21.99 -0.39
CA HIS A 146 -11.78 22.14 1.02
C HIS A 146 -12.39 20.87 1.65
N LEU A 147 -12.13 19.68 1.09
CA LEU A 147 -12.59 18.43 1.69
C LEU A 147 -11.90 18.20 3.03
N VAL A 148 -10.59 18.50 3.08
CA VAL A 148 -9.77 18.42 4.29
C VAL A 148 -9.16 19.78 4.58
N GLU A 149 -9.34 20.28 5.81
CA GLU A 149 -8.96 21.64 6.22
C GLU A 149 -8.11 21.64 7.50
N GLY A 150 -7.58 22.81 7.83
CA GLY A 150 -6.82 23.04 9.06
C GLY A 150 -5.55 22.20 9.13
N ILE A 151 -5.26 21.66 10.32
CA ILE A 151 -4.04 20.85 10.55
C ILE A 151 -4.05 19.54 9.76
N TRP A 152 -5.24 19.02 9.46
CA TRP A 152 -5.39 17.73 8.76
C TRP A 152 -4.79 17.73 7.35
N ARG A 153 -4.78 18.87 6.65
CA ARG A 153 -4.12 19.00 5.33
C ARG A 153 -2.61 18.71 5.39
N TYR A 154 -1.94 19.12 6.47
CA TYR A 154 -0.52 18.86 6.67
C TYR A 154 -0.28 17.40 7.07
N ILE A 155 -1.13 16.85 7.94
CA ILE A 155 -1.05 15.45 8.36
C ILE A 155 -1.18 14.51 7.18
N ILE A 156 -2.21 14.67 6.33
CA ILE A 156 -2.39 13.80 5.17
C ILE A 156 -1.22 13.92 4.17
N PHE A 157 -0.65 15.13 4.01
CA PHE A 157 0.48 15.35 3.12
C PHE A 157 1.76 14.67 3.65
N ILE A 158 2.07 14.85 4.93
CA ILE A 158 3.22 14.20 5.58
C ILE A 158 3.06 12.68 5.55
N CYS A 159 1.87 12.17 5.86
CA CYS A 159 1.60 10.74 5.82
C CYS A 159 1.74 10.20 4.38
N ALA A 160 1.34 10.94 3.35
CA ALA A 160 1.55 10.52 1.97
C ALA A 160 3.04 10.47 1.60
N LEU A 161 3.85 11.42 2.07
CA LEU A 161 5.32 11.37 1.91
C LEU A 161 5.90 10.13 2.58
N ILE A 162 5.49 9.82 3.81
CA ILE A 162 5.93 8.63 4.52
C ILE A 162 5.50 7.36 3.77
N PHE A 163 4.25 7.31 3.29
CA PHE A 163 3.74 6.17 2.53
C PHE A 163 4.59 5.86 1.30
N VAL A 164 5.02 6.89 0.57
CA VAL A 164 5.84 6.75 -0.64
C VAL A 164 7.31 6.48 -0.31
N ALA A 165 7.86 7.08 0.75
CA ALA A 165 9.28 6.99 1.08
C ALA A 165 9.64 5.74 1.90
N ALA A 166 8.74 5.29 2.78
CA ALA A 166 9.04 4.19 3.70
C ALA A 166 9.37 2.85 3.02
N PRO A 167 8.80 2.48 1.85
CA PRO A 167 9.22 1.27 1.13
C PRO A 167 10.68 1.28 0.67
N ALA A 168 11.33 2.45 0.58
CA ALA A 168 12.75 2.56 0.25
C ALA A 168 13.67 2.25 1.43
N ILE A 169 13.15 2.12 2.64
CA ILE A 169 13.91 1.69 3.81
C ILE A 169 14.19 0.19 3.67
N PRO A 170 15.45 -0.26 3.70
CA PRO A 170 15.78 -1.67 3.49
C PRO A 170 15.48 -2.51 4.74
N SER A 171 14.27 -2.41 5.25
CA SER A 171 13.82 -3.08 6.48
C SER A 171 12.32 -3.25 6.49
N GLY A 172 11.85 -4.40 6.96
CA GLY A 172 10.43 -4.70 7.18
C GLY A 172 9.72 -3.70 8.12
N TRP A 173 10.46 -2.98 8.96
CA TRP A 173 9.89 -1.91 9.77
C TRP A 173 9.33 -0.75 8.93
N GLY A 174 9.86 -0.53 7.71
CA GLY A 174 9.29 0.43 6.77
C GLY A 174 7.84 0.14 6.42
N LEU A 175 7.44 -1.14 6.36
CA LEU A 175 6.05 -1.54 6.08
C LEU A 175 5.08 -1.07 7.17
N TYR A 176 5.49 -1.08 8.44
CA TYR A 176 4.65 -0.55 9.53
C TYR A 176 4.45 0.96 9.40
N ALA A 177 5.48 1.68 8.97
CA ALA A 177 5.35 3.11 8.65
C ALA A 177 4.35 3.34 7.49
N VAL A 178 4.37 2.47 6.46
CA VAL A 178 3.39 2.49 5.36
C VAL A 178 1.96 2.29 5.88
N ALA A 179 1.73 1.30 6.76
CA ALA A 179 0.41 1.04 7.33
C ALA A 179 -0.13 2.23 8.12
N LEU A 180 0.69 2.81 9.00
CA LEU A 180 0.33 3.99 9.79
C LEU A 180 0.09 5.22 8.89
N ALA A 181 0.92 5.39 7.87
CA ALA A 181 0.79 6.47 6.91
C ALA A 181 -0.50 6.35 6.09
N ALA A 182 -0.88 5.13 5.66
CA ALA A 182 -2.16 4.90 4.99
C ALA A 182 -3.34 5.31 5.88
N MET A 183 -3.33 4.95 7.16
CA MET A 183 -4.34 5.39 8.13
C MET A 183 -4.35 6.92 8.27
N GLY A 184 -3.17 7.54 8.38
CA GLY A 184 -3.01 8.98 8.49
C GLY A 184 -3.50 9.77 7.28
N VAL A 185 -3.55 9.16 6.10
CA VAL A 185 -4.13 9.77 4.89
C VAL A 185 -5.65 9.55 4.83
N PHE A 186 -6.08 8.29 4.89
CA PHE A 186 -7.46 7.95 4.52
C PHE A 186 -8.46 8.19 5.66
N PHE A 187 -8.08 8.06 6.93
CA PHE A 187 -8.99 8.31 8.05
C PHE A 187 -9.43 9.78 8.14
N PRO A 188 -8.53 10.78 8.08
CA PRO A 188 -8.96 12.17 8.06
C PRO A 188 -9.88 12.52 6.89
N ILE A 189 -9.60 11.95 5.69
CA ILE A 189 -10.46 12.14 4.52
C ILE A 189 -11.85 11.52 4.79
N GLY A 190 -11.92 10.28 5.26
CA GLY A 190 -13.18 9.60 5.57
C GLY A 190 -14.01 10.34 6.62
N VAL A 191 -13.37 10.80 7.70
CA VAL A 191 -14.04 11.59 8.75
C VAL A 191 -14.53 12.93 8.19
N SER A 192 -13.76 13.58 7.34
CA SER A 192 -14.17 14.86 6.72
C SER A 192 -15.37 14.69 5.79
N ILE A 193 -15.42 13.59 5.04
CA ILE A 193 -16.58 13.25 4.20
C ILE A 193 -17.81 13.00 5.09
N HIS A 194 -17.64 12.23 6.17
CA HIS A 194 -18.74 11.91 7.08
C HIS A 194 -19.35 13.16 7.72
N LYS A 195 -18.54 14.15 8.09
CA LYS A 195 -19.01 15.39 8.71
C LYS A 195 -19.76 16.32 7.75
N LYS A 196 -19.51 16.20 6.44
CA LYS A 196 -20.12 17.02 5.39
C LYS A 196 -21.34 16.36 4.73
N SER A 197 -21.64 15.10 5.05
CA SER A 197 -22.80 14.35 4.56
C SER A 197 -23.99 14.43 5.50
#